data_e9f55de59bad36f574cd69b1a3471c64
#
_entry.id   e9f55de59bad36f574cd69b1a3471c64
#
_cell.length_a   1.000
_cell.length_b   1.000
_cell.length_c   1.000
_cell.angle_alpha   90.00
_cell.angle_beta   90.00
_cell.angle_gamma   90.00
#
_symmetry.space_group_name_H-M   'P 1'
#
loop_
_entity.id
_entity.type
_entity.pdbx_description
1 polymer ?
#
loop_
_entity_poly.entity_id
_entity_poly.type
_entity_poly.pdbx_seq_one_letter_code
_entity_poly.pdbx_strand_id
1 'polypeptide(L)'
;MIYKIFLNSPFLKRGIFRHSKNEESINMKHTRLNSSHRYKGLVEYISGRYGNAVEIGIGHFPDVALALIKRGVRVFATDIKAFQYRGLKVIIDDIIEPNFSLYASLDLIYSLRPPSELVPFMMRLAERLSTDLMIKPLSSEHLDGQLVCHGNTPFFLWSY
;
A
#
# COMPACT_ATOMS: atom_id res chain seq x y z
N MET A 1 7.26 44.37 34.58
CA MET A 1 6.03 45.19 34.62
C MET A 1 4.94 44.39 34.03
N ILE A 2 4.09 43.80 34.95
CA ILE A 2 2.61 43.88 34.95
C ILE A 2 2.00 43.10 33.78
N TYR A 3 1.27 41.95 33.94
CA TYR A 3 0.16 41.66 34.82
C TYR A 3 0.05 40.14 35.14
N LYS A 4 0.16 39.82 36.39
CA LYS A 4 -0.59 38.75 37.07
C LYS A 4 -2.01 39.24 37.24
N ILE A 5 -2.99 38.36 37.17
CA ILE A 5 -4.31 38.25 37.82
C ILE A 5 -5.28 37.63 36.81
N PHE A 6 -5.64 36.35 37.01
CA PHE A 6 -6.91 35.85 37.48
C PHE A 6 -6.83 34.32 37.64
N LEU A 7 -6.48 33.93 38.85
CA LEU A 7 -6.83 32.62 39.40
C LEU A 7 -8.12 32.78 40.20
N ASN A 8 -9.01 31.81 40.01
CA ASN A 8 -10.16 31.46 40.79
C ASN A 8 -11.53 31.71 40.12
N SER A 9 -11.99 30.66 39.45
CA SER A 9 -13.41 30.33 39.39
C SER A 9 -13.59 28.81 39.55
N PRO A 10 -14.24 28.34 40.62
CA PRO A 10 -14.43 26.90 40.89
C PRO A 10 -15.78 26.41 40.36
N PHE A 11 -16.00 26.48 39.03
CA PHE A 11 -17.16 25.88 38.41
C PHE A 11 -16.78 25.43 37.02
N LEU A 12 -16.34 24.15 36.92
CA LEU A 12 -16.47 23.30 35.71
C LEU A 12 -15.69 21.99 35.93
N LYS A 13 -16.09 21.26 36.95
CA LYS A 13 -15.79 19.83 37.01
C LYS A 13 -17.13 19.11 36.86
N ARG A 14 -17.47 18.70 35.63
CA ARG A 14 -18.22 17.49 35.28
C ARG A 14 -18.55 17.48 33.79
N GLY A 15 -17.94 16.53 33.07
CA GLY A 15 -18.53 16.01 31.86
C GLY A 15 -18.02 16.54 30.53
N ILE A 16 -16.75 16.34 30.17
CA ILE A 16 -16.36 16.18 28.75
C ILE A 16 -15.08 15.32 28.72
N PHE A 17 -15.22 14.00 28.87
CA PHE A 17 -14.18 13.05 28.52
C PHE A 17 -14.80 11.69 28.22
N ARG A 18 -15.58 11.64 27.13
CA ARG A 18 -16.10 10.37 26.57
C ARG A 18 -16.49 10.44 25.10
N HIS A 19 -15.78 11.22 24.26
CA HIS A 19 -16.13 11.24 22.82
C HIS A 19 -14.99 11.08 21.83
N SER A 20 -13.72 10.91 22.24
CA SER A 20 -12.62 10.86 21.28
C SER A 20 -12.30 9.45 20.73
N LYS A 21 -12.63 8.39 21.46
CA LYS A 21 -12.31 7.03 21.01
C LYS A 21 -13.27 6.46 19.96
N ASN A 22 -14.50 6.93 19.91
CA ASN A 22 -15.48 6.44 18.92
C ASN A 22 -15.35 7.16 17.58
N GLU A 23 -14.98 8.42 17.55
CA GLU A 23 -14.82 9.18 16.32
C GLU A 23 -13.57 8.77 15.54
N GLU A 24 -12.45 8.52 16.22
CA GLU A 24 -11.25 7.97 15.58
C GLU A 24 -11.47 6.56 15.02
N SER A 25 -12.20 5.71 15.73
CA SER A 25 -12.49 4.34 15.26
C SER A 25 -13.51 4.33 14.11
N ILE A 26 -14.44 5.27 14.07
CA ILE A 26 -15.42 5.43 12.99
C ILE A 26 -14.72 6.01 11.75
N ASN A 27 -13.86 7.01 11.93
CA ASN A 27 -13.10 7.63 10.83
C ASN A 27 -12.10 6.66 10.21
N MET A 28 -11.40 5.86 11.03
CA MET A 28 -10.54 4.77 10.53
C MET A 28 -11.31 3.68 9.78
N LYS A 29 -12.52 3.32 10.22
CA LYS A 29 -13.37 2.35 9.51
C LYS A 29 -13.88 2.90 8.17
N HIS A 30 -14.28 4.17 8.10
CA HIS A 30 -14.70 4.82 6.85
C HIS A 30 -13.56 4.97 5.86
N THR A 31 -12.37 5.33 6.32
CA THR A 31 -11.17 5.42 5.48
C THR A 31 -10.76 4.06 4.92
N ARG A 32 -10.85 2.99 5.72
CA ARG A 32 -10.57 1.61 5.28
C ARG A 32 -11.61 1.06 4.30
N LEU A 33 -12.89 1.37 4.48
CA LEU A 33 -13.95 0.97 3.55
C LEU A 33 -13.77 1.65 2.18
N ASN A 34 -13.41 2.94 2.15
CA ASN A 34 -13.15 3.66 0.90
C ASN A 34 -11.89 3.18 0.18
N SER A 35 -10.84 2.75 0.92
CA SER A 35 -9.61 2.24 0.32
C SER A 35 -9.80 0.86 -0.31
N SER A 36 -10.58 -0.04 0.31
CA SER A 36 -10.86 -1.37 -0.24
C SER A 36 -11.64 -1.31 -1.55
N HIS A 37 -12.55 -0.34 -1.71
CA HIS A 37 -13.29 -0.11 -2.96
C HIS A 37 -12.40 0.43 -4.08
N ARG A 38 -11.43 1.30 -3.76
CA ARG A 38 -10.54 1.93 -4.74
C ARG A 38 -9.66 0.91 -5.49
N TYR A 39 -9.24 -0.17 -4.83
CA TYR A 39 -8.35 -1.17 -5.40
C TYR A 39 -9.05 -2.50 -5.70
N LYS A 40 -10.37 -2.54 -5.62
CA LYS A 40 -11.14 -3.78 -5.86
C LYS A 40 -10.83 -4.39 -7.23
N GLY A 41 -10.84 -3.60 -8.28
CA GLY A 41 -10.50 -4.06 -9.63
C GLY A 41 -9.08 -4.60 -9.74
N LEU A 42 -8.09 -3.94 -9.08
CA LEU A 42 -6.72 -4.42 -9.05
C LEU A 42 -6.61 -5.79 -8.37
N VAL A 43 -7.23 -5.94 -7.19
CA VAL A 43 -7.26 -7.21 -6.45
C VAL A 43 -7.92 -8.32 -7.26
N GLU A 44 -9.03 -8.03 -7.95
CA GLU A 44 -9.73 -8.98 -8.82
C GLU A 44 -8.87 -9.39 -10.02
N TYR A 45 -8.22 -8.44 -10.65
CA TYR A 45 -7.33 -8.69 -11.77
C TYR A 45 -6.15 -9.58 -11.38
N ILE A 46 -5.44 -9.24 -10.28
CA ILE A 46 -4.28 -9.99 -9.79
C ILE A 46 -4.71 -11.40 -9.38
N SER A 47 -5.72 -11.52 -8.53
CA SER A 47 -6.14 -12.84 -8.01
C SER A 47 -6.69 -13.79 -9.06
N GLY A 48 -7.15 -13.28 -10.21
CA GLY A 48 -7.61 -14.08 -11.32
C GLY A 48 -6.51 -14.58 -12.28
N ARG A 49 -5.26 -14.10 -12.13
CA ARG A 49 -4.17 -14.35 -13.08
C ARG A 49 -2.86 -14.83 -12.47
N TYR A 50 -2.57 -14.42 -11.25
CA TYR A 50 -1.27 -14.62 -10.62
C TYR A 50 -1.39 -15.41 -9.32
N GLY A 51 -0.47 -16.34 -9.10
CA GLY A 51 -0.42 -17.17 -7.90
C GLY A 51 0.60 -16.70 -6.87
N ASN A 52 1.68 -16.02 -7.34
CA ASN A 52 2.79 -15.55 -6.49
C ASN A 52 3.12 -14.10 -6.83
N ALA A 53 3.02 -13.20 -5.86
CA ALA A 53 3.25 -11.80 -6.09
C ALA A 53 4.09 -11.16 -4.97
N VAL A 54 4.76 -10.06 -5.30
CA VAL A 54 5.42 -9.19 -4.32
C VAL A 54 4.90 -7.77 -4.46
N GLU A 55 4.61 -7.13 -3.33
CA GLU A 55 4.36 -5.67 -3.28
C GLU A 55 5.65 -4.94 -2.92
N ILE A 56 6.14 -4.07 -3.81
CA ILE A 56 7.31 -3.24 -3.55
C ILE A 56 6.87 -1.89 -3.00
N GLY A 57 7.46 -1.50 -1.85
CA GLY A 57 7.13 -0.25 -1.18
C GLY A 57 5.79 -0.31 -0.46
N ILE A 58 5.62 -1.32 0.43
CA ILE A 58 4.34 -1.56 1.13
C ILE A 58 3.90 -0.35 1.97
N GLY A 59 4.85 0.39 2.58
CA GLY A 59 4.55 1.53 3.42
C GLY A 59 3.51 1.22 4.49
N HIS A 60 2.59 2.17 4.70
CA HIS A 60 1.53 2.07 5.70
C HIS A 60 0.20 1.51 5.14
N PHE A 61 0.21 0.89 3.96
CA PHE A 61 -1.02 0.49 3.27
C PHE A 61 -1.02 -0.99 2.84
N PRO A 62 -1.18 -1.96 3.77
CA PRO A 62 -1.12 -3.38 3.48
C PRO A 62 -2.43 -3.95 2.90
N ASP A 63 -3.47 -3.13 2.68
CA ASP A 63 -4.83 -3.60 2.41
C ASP A 63 -4.93 -4.44 1.14
N VAL A 64 -4.18 -4.09 0.08
CA VAL A 64 -4.18 -4.84 -1.19
C VAL A 64 -3.48 -6.17 -1.01
N ALA A 65 -2.28 -6.22 -0.42
CA ALA A 65 -1.56 -7.46 -0.16
C ALA A 65 -2.38 -8.42 0.71
N LEU A 66 -3.00 -7.91 1.78
CA LEU A 66 -3.87 -8.72 2.65
C LEU A 66 -5.14 -9.21 1.94
N ALA A 67 -5.71 -8.40 1.04
CA ALA A 67 -6.87 -8.81 0.25
C ALA A 67 -6.50 -9.92 -0.76
N LEU A 68 -5.32 -9.85 -1.36
CA LEU A 68 -4.79 -10.88 -2.26
C LEU A 68 -4.55 -12.19 -1.52
N ILE A 69 -3.93 -12.15 -0.34
CA ILE A 69 -3.72 -13.32 0.52
C ILE A 69 -5.05 -14.00 0.86
N LYS A 70 -6.09 -13.24 1.20
CA LYS A 70 -7.44 -13.76 1.47
C LYS A 70 -8.06 -14.46 0.25
N ARG A 71 -7.62 -14.13 -0.95
CA ARG A 71 -8.05 -14.75 -2.22
C ARG A 71 -7.15 -15.90 -2.67
N GLY A 72 -6.18 -16.30 -1.85
CA GLY A 72 -5.31 -17.45 -2.11
C GLY A 72 -4.04 -17.12 -2.91
N VAL A 73 -3.75 -15.84 -3.20
CA VAL A 73 -2.48 -15.44 -3.80
C VAL A 73 -1.38 -15.47 -2.72
N ARG A 74 -0.25 -16.08 -3.03
CA ARG A 74 0.93 -16.01 -2.16
C ARG A 74 1.59 -14.66 -2.33
N VAL A 75 1.54 -13.83 -1.29
CA VAL A 75 2.08 -12.47 -1.31
C VAL A 75 3.06 -12.28 -0.17
N PHE A 76 4.19 -11.69 -0.47
CA PHE A 76 5.02 -10.99 0.50
C PHE A 76 5.23 -9.54 0.04
N ALA A 77 5.78 -8.71 0.90
CA ALA A 77 6.06 -7.32 0.56
C ALA A 77 7.52 -6.96 0.88
N THR A 78 8.03 -5.94 0.21
CA THR A 78 9.33 -5.35 0.51
C THR A 78 9.21 -3.85 0.75
N ASP A 79 10.09 -3.32 1.58
CA ASP A 79 10.26 -1.89 1.82
C ASP A 79 11.66 -1.62 2.37
N ILE A 80 12.18 -0.41 2.21
CA ILE A 80 13.45 0.02 2.84
C ILE A 80 13.33 0.17 4.35
N LYS A 81 12.09 0.26 4.87
CA LYS A 81 11.78 0.37 6.30
C LYS A 81 11.16 -0.92 6.81
N ALA A 82 11.38 -1.20 8.09
CA ALA A 82 10.72 -2.31 8.77
C ALA A 82 9.24 -2.00 9.00
N PHE A 83 8.35 -2.82 8.45
CA PHE A 83 6.92 -2.82 8.75
C PHE A 83 6.49 -4.19 9.25
N GLN A 84 5.48 -4.21 10.11
CA GLN A 84 4.91 -5.44 10.66
C GLN A 84 3.40 -5.45 10.48
N TYR A 85 2.91 -6.44 9.74
CA TYR A 85 1.48 -6.63 9.51
C TYR A 85 1.11 -8.10 9.81
N ARG A 86 0.03 -8.28 10.56
CA ARG A 86 -0.46 -9.64 10.85
C ARG A 86 -0.90 -10.33 9.56
N GLY A 87 -0.29 -11.48 9.26
CA GLY A 87 -0.63 -12.28 8.09
C GLY A 87 0.04 -11.84 6.78
N LEU A 88 0.96 -10.89 6.81
CA LEU A 88 1.77 -10.49 5.66
C LEU A 88 3.25 -10.46 6.07
N LYS A 89 4.08 -11.22 5.35
CA LYS A 89 5.53 -11.18 5.50
C LYS A 89 6.06 -9.93 4.81
N VAL A 90 6.78 -9.07 5.55
CA VAL A 90 7.49 -7.92 5.00
C VAL A 90 8.98 -8.14 5.17
N ILE A 91 9.75 -7.90 4.11
CA ILE A 91 11.21 -8.08 4.08
C ILE A 91 11.82 -6.70 3.79
N ILE A 92 12.86 -6.34 4.53
CA ILE A 92 13.61 -5.12 4.25
C ILE A 92 14.47 -5.37 3.03
N ASP A 93 14.25 -4.60 1.97
CA ASP A 93 15.01 -4.66 0.73
C ASP A 93 14.93 -3.30 0.00
N ASP A 94 16.02 -2.92 -0.68
CA ASP A 94 16.10 -1.71 -1.48
C ASP A 94 15.97 -2.04 -2.96
N ILE A 95 14.92 -1.53 -3.60
CA ILE A 95 14.70 -1.76 -5.05
C ILE A 95 15.79 -1.18 -5.93
N ILE A 96 16.62 -0.25 -5.45
CA ILE A 96 17.76 0.30 -6.17
C ILE A 96 18.87 -0.74 -6.27
N GLU A 97 19.10 -1.52 -5.21
CA GLU A 97 20.07 -2.62 -5.13
C GLU A 97 19.39 -3.89 -4.57
N PRO A 98 18.46 -4.51 -5.33
CA PRO A 98 17.63 -5.57 -4.82
C PRO A 98 18.40 -6.88 -4.61
N ASN A 99 18.06 -7.60 -3.56
CA ASN A 99 18.47 -8.98 -3.38
C ASN A 99 17.65 -9.89 -4.30
N PHE A 100 18.15 -10.20 -5.49
CA PHE A 100 17.45 -10.99 -6.51
C PHE A 100 16.93 -12.34 -6.02
N SER A 101 17.57 -12.95 -5.02
CA SER A 101 17.13 -14.24 -4.49
C SER A 101 15.78 -14.19 -3.80
N LEU A 102 15.36 -13.01 -3.33
CA LEU A 102 14.03 -12.81 -2.72
C LEU A 102 12.90 -12.91 -3.74
N TYR A 103 13.18 -12.59 -4.99
CA TYR A 103 12.18 -12.42 -6.05
C TYR A 103 12.11 -13.63 -7.00
N ALA A 104 12.85 -14.70 -6.70
CA ALA A 104 12.81 -15.90 -7.51
C ALA A 104 11.40 -16.55 -7.47
N SER A 105 10.95 -17.05 -8.64
CA SER A 105 9.65 -17.75 -8.77
C SER A 105 8.40 -16.88 -8.51
N LEU A 106 8.48 -15.60 -8.81
CA LEU A 106 7.31 -14.71 -8.81
C LEU A 106 6.63 -14.71 -10.17
N ASP A 107 5.31 -14.57 -10.15
CA ASP A 107 4.50 -14.35 -11.35
C ASP A 107 4.28 -12.85 -11.58
N LEU A 108 4.32 -12.06 -10.50
CA LEU A 108 4.01 -10.64 -10.54
C LEU A 108 4.85 -9.84 -9.53
N ILE A 109 5.39 -8.74 -9.99
CA ILE A 109 5.89 -7.63 -9.16
C ILE A 109 4.86 -6.51 -9.27
N TYR A 110 4.37 -5.96 -8.16
CA TYR A 110 3.50 -4.80 -8.22
C TYR A 110 3.85 -3.74 -7.19
N SER A 111 3.48 -2.49 -7.48
CA SER A 111 3.66 -1.38 -6.56
C SER A 111 2.50 -0.40 -6.65
N LEU A 112 2.13 0.14 -5.50
CA LEU A 112 1.04 1.10 -5.35
C LEU A 112 1.62 2.47 -5.04
N ARG A 113 1.41 3.42 -5.96
CA ARG A 113 1.85 4.80 -5.81
C ARG A 113 3.35 4.94 -5.54
N PRO A 114 4.20 4.20 -6.25
CA PRO A 114 5.63 4.36 -6.08
C PRO A 114 6.06 5.78 -6.49
N PRO A 115 7.14 6.31 -5.91
CA PRO A 115 7.84 7.45 -6.48
C PRO A 115 8.25 7.13 -7.92
N SER A 116 8.03 8.08 -8.85
CA SER A 116 8.28 7.84 -10.28
C SER A 116 9.72 7.47 -10.59
N GLU A 117 10.68 7.99 -9.82
CA GLU A 117 12.10 7.68 -9.91
C GLU A 117 12.46 6.22 -9.58
N LEU A 118 11.59 5.49 -8.87
CA LEU A 118 11.81 4.08 -8.56
C LEU A 118 11.26 3.12 -9.61
N VAL A 119 10.37 3.57 -10.48
CA VAL A 119 9.76 2.74 -11.54
C VAL A 119 10.81 2.11 -12.47
N PRO A 120 11.86 2.82 -12.95
CA PRO A 120 12.89 2.21 -13.78
C PRO A 120 13.66 1.06 -13.10
N PHE A 121 13.81 1.08 -11.78
CA PHE A 121 14.45 0.00 -11.03
C PHE A 121 13.55 -1.23 -10.95
N MET A 122 12.24 -1.03 -10.75
CA MET A 122 11.25 -2.10 -10.78
C MET A 122 11.16 -2.75 -12.15
N MET A 123 11.21 -1.96 -13.24
CA MET A 123 11.24 -2.46 -14.62
C MET A 123 12.46 -3.34 -14.86
N ARG A 124 13.66 -2.90 -14.47
CA ARG A 124 14.88 -3.70 -14.60
C ARG A 124 14.84 -5.02 -13.79
N LEU A 125 14.26 -4.98 -12.59
CA LEU A 125 14.06 -6.18 -11.78
C LEU A 125 13.13 -7.16 -12.49
N ALA A 126 11.99 -6.68 -12.95
CA ALA A 126 10.96 -7.50 -13.62
C ALA A 126 11.49 -8.10 -14.94
N GLU A 127 12.14 -7.31 -15.78
CA GLU A 127 12.78 -7.76 -17.01
C GLU A 127 13.83 -8.85 -16.75
N ARG A 128 14.70 -8.62 -15.77
CA ARG A 128 15.75 -9.61 -15.43
C ARG A 128 15.20 -10.95 -14.92
N LEU A 129 14.04 -10.93 -14.29
CA LEU A 129 13.36 -12.10 -13.76
C LEU A 129 12.35 -12.71 -14.75
N SER A 130 12.12 -12.06 -15.89
CA SER A 130 11.03 -12.39 -16.82
C SER A 130 9.68 -12.52 -16.11
N THR A 131 9.38 -11.52 -15.27
CA THR A 131 8.21 -11.47 -14.40
C THR A 131 7.38 -10.24 -14.74
N ASP A 132 6.06 -10.37 -14.79
CA ASP A 132 5.18 -9.24 -15.05
C ASP A 132 5.34 -8.14 -14.00
N LEU A 133 5.29 -6.88 -14.43
CA LEU A 133 5.30 -5.71 -13.56
C LEU A 133 4.00 -4.94 -13.66
N MET A 134 3.41 -4.60 -12.52
CA MET A 134 2.20 -3.79 -12.43
C MET A 134 2.43 -2.57 -11.55
N ILE A 135 2.15 -1.39 -12.09
CA ILE A 135 2.25 -0.12 -11.35
C ILE A 135 0.89 0.57 -11.32
N LYS A 136 0.45 0.88 -10.12
CA LYS A 136 -0.71 1.76 -9.89
C LYS A 136 -0.22 3.12 -9.41
N PRO A 137 -0.05 4.12 -10.29
CA PRO A 137 0.46 5.44 -9.90
C PRO A 137 -0.54 6.21 -9.02
N LEU A 138 -0.03 7.23 -8.35
CA LEU A 138 -0.84 8.10 -7.48
C LEU A 138 -1.81 8.97 -8.29
N SER A 139 -1.34 9.50 -9.40
CA SER A 139 -2.05 10.44 -10.26
C SER A 139 -2.05 9.96 -11.71
N SER A 140 -2.48 10.81 -12.63
CA SER A 140 -2.50 10.56 -14.08
C SER A 140 -1.09 10.61 -14.72
N GLU A 141 -0.06 10.13 -14.00
CA GLU A 141 1.26 9.95 -14.58
C GLU A 141 1.17 9.00 -15.76
N HIS A 142 1.81 9.39 -16.86
CA HIS A 142 1.91 8.53 -18.04
C HIS A 142 3.19 7.70 -17.94
N LEU A 143 3.02 6.38 -17.94
CA LEU A 143 4.13 5.43 -17.95
C LEU A 143 4.10 4.66 -19.27
N ASP A 144 5.26 4.17 -19.73
CA ASP A 144 5.39 3.48 -21.03
C ASP A 144 4.86 2.04 -21.02
N GLY A 145 4.12 1.64 -19.98
CA GLY A 145 3.47 0.35 -19.88
C GLY A 145 2.11 0.33 -20.59
N GLN A 146 1.57 -0.87 -20.78
CA GLN A 146 0.20 -1.03 -21.26
C GLN A 146 -0.78 -0.53 -20.19
N LEU A 147 -1.56 0.49 -20.50
CA LEU A 147 -2.65 0.94 -19.62
C LEU A 147 -3.78 -0.10 -19.64
N VAL A 148 -4.04 -0.66 -18.49
CA VAL A 148 -5.14 -1.61 -18.25
C VAL A 148 -6.14 -0.98 -17.31
N CYS A 149 -7.43 -1.15 -17.60
CA CYS A 149 -8.51 -0.75 -16.70
C CYS A 149 -9.35 -1.99 -16.37
N HIS A 150 -9.39 -2.38 -15.10
CA HIS A 150 -10.23 -3.49 -14.64
C HIS A 150 -11.21 -2.98 -13.57
N GLY A 151 -12.51 -3.11 -13.86
CA GLY A 151 -13.52 -2.35 -13.13
C GLY A 151 -13.24 -0.85 -13.25
N ASN A 152 -13.21 -0.14 -12.13
CA ASN A 152 -12.88 1.29 -12.07
C ASN A 152 -11.42 1.56 -11.64
N THR A 153 -10.52 0.58 -11.84
CA THR A 153 -9.13 0.68 -11.37
C THR A 153 -8.18 0.66 -12.57
N PRO A 154 -7.63 1.81 -13.01
CA PRO A 154 -6.56 1.87 -14.01
C PRO A 154 -5.20 1.60 -13.37
N PHE A 155 -4.34 0.88 -14.10
CA PHE A 155 -2.94 0.59 -13.76
C PHE A 155 -2.13 0.34 -15.02
N PHE A 156 -0.82 0.38 -14.93
CA PHE A 156 0.08 0.04 -16.03
C PHE A 156 0.64 -1.37 -15.83
N LEU A 157 0.77 -2.11 -16.93
CA LEU A 157 1.27 -3.48 -16.97
C LEU A 157 2.40 -3.58 -17.99
N TRP A 158 3.48 -4.25 -17.63
CA TRP A 158 4.55 -4.74 -18.49
C TRP A 158 4.60 -6.25 -18.37
N SER A 159 4.59 -6.94 -19.50
CA SER A 159 4.74 -8.41 -19.58
C SER A 159 6.08 -8.75 -20.23
N TYR A 160 6.88 -9.57 -19.56
CA TYR A 160 8.22 -9.97 -19.95
C TYR A 160 8.33 -11.46 -20.23
#